data_dd5470703b2f3a4c5f75dd6541dee81c
#
_entry.id   dd5470703b2f3a4c5f75dd6541dee81c
#
_cell.length_a   1.000
_cell.length_b   1.000
_cell.length_c   1.000
_cell.angle_alpha   90.00
_cell.angle_beta   90.00
_cell.angle_gamma   90.00
#
_symmetry.space_group_name_H-M   'P 1'
#
loop_
_entity.id
_entity.type
_entity.pdbx_description
1 polymer ?
#
loop_
_entity_poly.entity_id
_entity_poly.type
_entity_poly.pdbx_seq_one_letter_code
_entity_poly.pdbx_strand_id
1 'polypeptide(L)'
;MGMNVIQPVTILDGNQYLVQGPADKTGQATSFDNVYNRSCGDETLDEIFEDVSQEYGVNVNLLKAVAQAESGFDVNATSSCGAMGIMQLMPSTAESYGVEDPYDARQSITGGAKLLSWLLDDYNGNVSLALAGYNAGCGAVQKYGGVPPYDETVNYINKINDILDLSLIHI
;
A
#
# COMPACT_ATOMS: atom_id res chain seq x y z
N MET A 1 19.72 -39.36 -15.11
CA MET A 1 20.44 -38.67 -14.04
C MET A 1 20.80 -37.28 -14.58
N GLY A 2 20.00 -36.28 -14.30
CA GLY A 2 20.22 -34.89 -14.72
C GLY A 2 20.64 -34.07 -13.51
N MET A 3 21.87 -33.58 -13.52
CA MET A 3 22.40 -32.73 -12.47
C MET A 3 21.76 -31.36 -12.54
N ASN A 4 21.10 -30.96 -11.45
CA ASN A 4 20.63 -29.60 -11.23
C ASN A 4 21.87 -28.71 -10.96
N VAL A 5 22.26 -27.90 -11.95
CA VAL A 5 23.32 -26.91 -11.78
C VAL A 5 22.68 -25.67 -11.11
N ILE A 6 23.01 -25.46 -9.86
CA ILE A 6 22.67 -24.21 -9.14
C ILE A 6 23.60 -23.12 -9.69
N GLN A 7 23.07 -22.14 -10.38
CA GLN A 7 23.80 -20.97 -10.86
C GLN A 7 24.13 -20.04 -9.67
N PRO A 8 25.35 -19.46 -9.64
CA PRO A 8 25.75 -18.61 -8.53
C PRO A 8 25.04 -17.25 -8.56
N VAL A 9 24.57 -16.81 -7.39
CA VAL A 9 24.04 -15.47 -7.16
C VAL A 9 25.19 -14.48 -7.16
N THR A 10 25.20 -13.54 -8.10
CA THR A 10 26.15 -12.42 -8.09
C THR A 10 25.59 -11.30 -7.25
N ILE A 11 26.23 -10.97 -6.14
CA ILE A 11 25.91 -9.81 -5.31
C ILE A 11 26.54 -8.58 -5.98
N LEU A 12 25.72 -7.68 -6.47
CA LEU A 12 26.10 -6.32 -6.85
C LEU A 12 25.50 -5.37 -5.82
N ASP A 13 26.37 -4.60 -5.21
CA ASP A 13 26.14 -3.54 -4.21
C ASP A 13 24.69 -3.21 -3.84
N GLY A 14 24.34 -3.63 -2.62
CA GLY A 14 23.28 -3.00 -1.83
C GLY A 14 21.88 -2.97 -2.46
N ASN A 15 21.11 -4.04 -2.30
CA ASN A 15 19.66 -4.04 -2.42
C ASN A 15 18.99 -4.32 -3.79
N GLN A 16 19.55 -5.18 -4.64
CA GLN A 16 18.78 -5.76 -5.75
C GLN A 16 18.92 -7.28 -5.77
N TYR A 17 17.81 -7.98 -5.55
CA TYR A 17 17.70 -9.42 -5.74
C TYR A 17 17.04 -9.69 -7.09
N LEU A 18 17.82 -10.15 -8.08
CA LEU A 18 17.27 -10.73 -9.30
C LEU A 18 17.11 -12.24 -9.09
N VAL A 19 15.89 -12.70 -8.89
CA VAL A 19 15.56 -14.12 -8.93
C VAL A 19 15.11 -14.46 -10.34
N GLN A 20 15.98 -15.08 -11.15
CA GLN A 20 15.56 -15.72 -12.40
C GLN A 20 15.01 -17.11 -12.06
N GLY A 21 13.68 -17.22 -11.94
CA GLY A 21 12.98 -18.51 -11.95
C GLY A 21 12.86 -19.06 -13.37
N PRO A 22 12.72 -20.39 -13.55
CA PRO A 22 12.55 -20.98 -14.87
C PRO A 22 11.21 -20.55 -15.49
N ALA A 23 11.25 -20.09 -16.74
CA ALA A 23 10.08 -19.73 -17.51
C ALA A 23 9.16 -20.94 -17.70
N ASP A 24 8.02 -20.95 -17.03
CA ASP A 24 6.92 -21.86 -17.34
C ASP A 24 6.08 -21.30 -18.49
N LYS A 25 5.89 -22.17 -19.50
CA LYS A 25 5.21 -21.83 -20.77
C LYS A 25 3.71 -21.97 -20.70
N THR A 26 3.06 -21.64 -19.59
CA THR A 26 1.60 -21.59 -19.51
C THR A 26 1.18 -20.18 -19.06
N GLY A 27 0.89 -19.34 -20.06
CA GLY A 27 0.49 -17.94 -19.84
C GLY A 27 -0.88 -17.82 -19.16
N GLN A 28 -0.90 -17.98 -17.85
CA GLN A 28 -1.90 -17.42 -16.97
C GLN A 28 -1.17 -16.62 -15.91
N ALA A 29 -0.95 -15.32 -16.21
CA ALA A 29 -0.59 -14.36 -15.19
C ALA A 29 -1.67 -14.40 -14.11
N THR A 30 -1.24 -14.65 -12.87
CA THR A 30 -2.12 -14.66 -11.71
C THR A 30 -2.73 -13.26 -11.55
N SER A 31 -3.93 -13.18 -11.01
CA SER A 31 -4.74 -11.96 -10.84
C SER A 31 -4.01 -10.76 -10.23
N PHE A 32 -2.88 -11.00 -9.57
CA PHE A 32 -2.03 -9.97 -8.94
C PHE A 32 -1.21 -9.17 -9.96
N ASP A 33 -0.53 -9.82 -10.91
CA ASP A 33 0.34 -9.14 -11.89
C ASP A 33 -0.46 -8.24 -12.85
N ASN A 34 -1.73 -8.58 -13.12
CA ASN A 34 -2.57 -7.81 -14.03
C ASN A 34 -3.18 -6.54 -13.42
N VAL A 35 -3.23 -6.43 -12.10
CA VAL A 35 -3.74 -5.22 -11.41
C VAL A 35 -2.60 -4.21 -11.21
N TYR A 36 -1.37 -4.68 -10.98
CA TYR A 36 -0.20 -3.85 -10.73
C TYR A 36 0.35 -3.12 -11.96
N ASN A 37 0.16 -3.65 -13.18
CA ASN A 37 0.70 -3.06 -14.42
C ASN A 37 -0.24 -2.06 -15.09
N ARG A 38 -1.06 -1.30 -14.35
CA ARG A 38 -1.74 -0.14 -14.90
C ARG A 38 -0.78 1.04 -14.91
N SER A 39 -0.18 1.28 -16.07
CA SER A 39 0.67 2.44 -16.32
C SER A 39 -0.12 3.74 -16.17
N CYS A 40 0.38 4.63 -15.32
CA CYS A 40 0.04 6.04 -15.35
C CYS A 40 1.16 6.74 -16.13
N GLY A 41 0.99 6.94 -17.45
CA GLY A 41 2.06 7.41 -18.31
C GLY A 41 3.17 6.37 -18.50
N ASP A 42 4.44 6.76 -18.38
CA ASP A 42 5.60 5.87 -18.49
C ASP A 42 5.98 5.19 -17.16
N GLU A 43 5.25 5.44 -16.05
CA GLU A 43 5.58 5.01 -14.70
C GLU A 43 4.58 3.96 -14.18
N THR A 44 5.07 2.89 -13.58
CA THR A 44 4.24 1.82 -13.00
C THR A 44 3.77 2.16 -11.59
N LEU A 45 2.66 1.57 -11.13
CA LEU A 45 2.21 1.74 -9.74
C LEU A 45 3.27 1.30 -8.73
N ASP A 46 4.03 0.26 -9.03
CA ASP A 46 5.11 -0.21 -8.16
C ASP A 46 6.20 0.84 -7.97
N GLU A 47 6.66 1.46 -9.05
CA GLU A 47 7.65 2.54 -9.00
C GLU A 47 7.12 3.74 -8.19
N ILE A 48 5.85 4.11 -8.38
CA ILE A 48 5.22 5.18 -7.60
C ILE A 48 5.22 4.84 -6.10
N PHE A 49 4.82 3.61 -5.73
CA PHE A 49 4.82 3.20 -4.33
C PHE A 49 6.21 3.21 -3.70
N GLU A 50 7.23 2.71 -4.42
CA GLU A 50 8.62 2.70 -3.94
C GLU A 50 9.15 4.12 -3.73
N ASP A 51 9.00 5.01 -4.72
CA ASP A 51 9.45 6.39 -4.64
C ASP A 51 8.78 7.14 -3.49
N VAL A 52 7.45 7.08 -3.42
CA VAL A 52 6.68 7.78 -2.40
C VAL A 52 6.97 7.22 -1.00
N SER A 53 7.16 5.89 -0.88
CA SER A 53 7.51 5.28 0.41
C SER A 53 8.86 5.79 0.93
N GLN A 54 9.85 5.95 0.05
CA GLN A 54 11.15 6.50 0.40
C GLN A 54 11.07 7.98 0.77
N GLU A 55 10.29 8.77 0.00
CA GLU A 55 10.15 10.20 0.21
C GLU A 55 9.52 10.53 1.58
N TYR A 56 8.48 9.77 1.98
CA TYR A 56 7.73 10.05 3.21
C TYR A 56 8.07 9.11 4.38
N GLY A 57 9.04 8.20 4.23
CA GLY A 57 9.51 7.31 5.30
C GLY A 57 8.46 6.28 5.75
N VAL A 58 7.52 5.92 4.89
CA VAL A 58 6.50 4.91 5.15
C VAL A 58 6.96 3.57 4.55
N ASN A 59 6.81 2.48 5.30
CA ASN A 59 7.12 1.15 4.76
C ASN A 59 6.28 0.86 3.50
N VAL A 60 6.92 0.50 2.39
CA VAL A 60 6.28 0.30 1.10
C VAL A 60 5.20 -0.79 1.15
N ASN A 61 5.44 -1.88 1.88
CA ASN A 61 4.46 -2.96 2.03
C ASN A 61 3.22 -2.49 2.79
N LEU A 62 3.40 -1.66 3.83
CA LEU A 62 2.29 -1.06 4.56
C LEU A 62 1.48 -0.12 3.65
N LEU A 63 2.15 0.73 2.88
CA LEU A 63 1.48 1.65 1.96
C LEU A 63 0.69 0.90 0.88
N LYS A 64 1.28 -0.15 0.30
CA LYS A 64 0.61 -1.06 -0.65
C LYS A 64 -0.57 -1.81 -0.02
N ALA A 65 -0.42 -2.30 1.22
CA ALA A 65 -1.49 -3.00 1.93
C ALA A 65 -2.69 -2.08 2.22
N VAL A 66 -2.43 -0.81 2.57
CA VAL A 66 -3.48 0.20 2.71
C VAL A 66 -4.20 0.42 1.38
N ALA A 67 -3.50 0.67 0.28
CA ALA A 67 -4.11 0.85 -1.03
C ALA A 67 -4.95 -0.36 -1.48
N GLN A 68 -4.46 -1.56 -1.22
CA GLN A 68 -5.19 -2.80 -1.50
C GLN A 68 -6.45 -2.92 -0.63
N ALA A 69 -6.38 -2.53 0.63
CA ALA A 69 -7.54 -2.56 1.52
C ALA A 69 -8.59 -1.52 1.13
N GLU A 70 -8.16 -0.33 0.70
CA GLU A 70 -9.02 0.80 0.36
C GLU A 70 -9.76 0.60 -0.97
N SER A 71 -9.04 0.29 -2.03
CA SER A 71 -9.59 0.29 -3.39
C SER A 71 -9.30 -0.99 -4.18
N GLY A 72 -8.45 -1.91 -3.67
CA GLY A 72 -7.90 -3.00 -4.46
C GLY A 72 -7.03 -2.48 -5.61
N PHE A 73 -6.32 -1.37 -5.40
CA PHE A 73 -5.51 -0.65 -6.38
C PHE A 73 -6.30 0.00 -7.54
N ASP A 74 -7.60 0.20 -7.39
CA ASP A 74 -8.40 0.92 -8.39
C ASP A 74 -8.22 2.43 -8.25
N VAL A 75 -7.48 3.03 -9.21
CA VAL A 75 -7.22 4.48 -9.24
C VAL A 75 -8.49 5.32 -9.44
N ASN A 76 -9.54 4.73 -10.00
CA ASN A 76 -10.80 5.41 -10.28
C ASN A 76 -11.89 5.11 -9.22
N ALA A 77 -11.52 4.43 -8.14
CA ALA A 77 -12.47 4.07 -7.09
C ALA A 77 -13.12 5.31 -6.46
N THR A 78 -14.43 5.23 -6.26
CA THR A 78 -15.19 6.25 -5.51
C THR A 78 -16.17 5.54 -4.60
N SER A 79 -16.08 5.82 -3.29
CA SER A 79 -17.00 5.24 -2.31
C SER A 79 -18.33 5.99 -2.27
N SER A 80 -19.36 5.36 -1.69
CA SER A 80 -20.67 5.99 -1.46
C SER A 80 -20.59 7.19 -0.51
N CYS A 81 -19.55 7.27 0.32
CA CYS A 81 -19.27 8.38 1.25
C CYS A 81 -18.42 9.49 0.62
N GLY A 82 -17.98 9.32 -0.64
CA GLY A 82 -17.19 10.31 -1.36
C GLY A 82 -15.67 10.21 -1.16
N ALA A 83 -15.16 9.09 -0.65
CA ALA A 83 -13.73 8.81 -0.67
C ALA A 83 -13.29 8.48 -2.11
N MET A 84 -12.10 8.94 -2.52
CA MET A 84 -11.67 8.97 -3.92
C MET A 84 -10.29 8.38 -4.14
N GLY A 85 -10.13 7.72 -5.30
CA GLY A 85 -8.86 7.23 -5.83
C GLY A 85 -8.32 5.99 -5.13
N ILE A 86 -7.08 5.64 -5.50
CA ILE A 86 -6.42 4.41 -5.04
C ILE A 86 -6.25 4.35 -3.50
N MET A 87 -6.10 5.51 -2.84
CA MET A 87 -5.92 5.63 -1.39
C MET A 87 -7.21 6.04 -0.65
N GLN A 88 -8.35 6.15 -1.34
CA GLN A 88 -9.66 6.49 -0.79
C GLN A 88 -9.63 7.72 0.13
N LEU A 89 -9.05 8.80 -0.35
CA LEU A 89 -8.98 10.04 0.41
C LEU A 89 -10.32 10.77 0.38
N MET A 90 -10.78 11.21 1.56
CA MET A 90 -11.91 12.13 1.64
C MET A 90 -11.53 13.49 1.04
N PRO A 91 -12.47 14.25 0.42
CA PRO A 91 -12.16 15.53 -0.23
C PRO A 91 -11.37 16.50 0.65
N SER A 92 -11.74 16.65 1.91
CA SER A 92 -11.04 17.52 2.86
C SER A 92 -9.62 17.04 3.17
N THR A 93 -9.41 15.73 3.20
CA THR A 93 -8.09 15.12 3.41
C THR A 93 -7.22 15.34 2.17
N ALA A 94 -7.75 15.10 0.97
CA ALA A 94 -7.06 15.34 -0.29
C ALA A 94 -6.58 16.80 -0.38
N GLU A 95 -7.46 17.75 -0.12
CA GLU A 95 -7.13 19.19 -0.09
C GLU A 95 -6.03 19.50 0.94
N SER A 96 -6.14 18.96 2.17
CA SER A 96 -5.17 19.21 3.26
C SER A 96 -3.77 18.71 2.94
N TYR A 97 -3.64 17.65 2.15
CA TYR A 97 -2.36 17.08 1.74
C TYR A 97 -1.90 17.48 0.34
N GLY A 98 -2.61 18.43 -0.30
CA GLY A 98 -2.22 19.00 -1.59
C GLY A 98 -2.46 18.07 -2.78
N VAL A 99 -3.48 17.22 -2.69
CA VAL A 99 -3.93 16.35 -3.79
C VAL A 99 -4.96 17.14 -4.61
N GLU A 100 -4.58 17.53 -5.81
CA GLU A 100 -5.44 18.27 -6.73
C GLU A 100 -6.35 17.34 -7.54
N ASP A 101 -5.78 16.19 -7.96
CA ASP A 101 -6.54 15.12 -8.63
C ASP A 101 -6.39 13.81 -7.85
N PRO A 102 -7.39 13.40 -7.07
CA PRO A 102 -7.35 12.15 -6.30
C PRO A 102 -7.42 10.89 -7.16
N TYR A 103 -7.71 11.00 -8.46
CA TYR A 103 -7.69 9.90 -9.41
C TYR A 103 -6.35 9.77 -10.15
N ASP A 104 -5.46 10.74 -10.00
CA ASP A 104 -4.06 10.59 -10.37
C ASP A 104 -3.36 9.70 -9.33
N ALA A 105 -2.77 8.58 -9.79
CA ALA A 105 -2.20 7.58 -8.90
C ALA A 105 -1.09 8.18 -8.01
N ARG A 106 -0.17 8.95 -8.59
CA ARG A 106 0.96 9.51 -7.84
C ARG A 106 0.48 10.53 -6.80
N GLN A 107 -0.46 11.41 -7.14
CA GLN A 107 -0.99 12.38 -6.20
C GLN A 107 -1.75 11.69 -5.06
N SER A 108 -2.60 10.71 -5.38
CA SER A 108 -3.38 9.97 -4.38
C SER A 108 -2.48 9.18 -3.43
N ILE A 109 -1.48 8.43 -3.96
CA ILE A 109 -0.51 7.68 -3.15
C ILE A 109 0.32 8.63 -2.28
N THR A 110 0.76 9.77 -2.82
CA THR A 110 1.47 10.81 -2.07
C THR A 110 0.63 11.34 -0.91
N GLY A 111 -0.64 11.68 -1.15
CA GLY A 111 -1.54 12.16 -0.11
C GLY A 111 -1.76 11.12 0.99
N GLY A 112 -1.98 9.86 0.61
CA GLY A 112 -2.13 8.75 1.54
C GLY A 112 -0.87 8.48 2.36
N ALA A 113 0.31 8.55 1.73
CA ALA A 113 1.59 8.38 2.41
C ALA A 113 1.85 9.50 3.42
N LYS A 114 1.60 10.76 3.06
CA LYS A 114 1.70 11.90 3.99
C LYS A 114 0.80 11.73 5.20
N LEU A 115 -0.46 11.34 5.00
CA LEU A 115 -1.40 11.06 6.08
C LEU A 115 -0.90 9.93 6.96
N LEU A 116 -0.46 8.81 6.36
CA LEU A 116 -0.01 7.64 7.10
C LEU A 116 1.29 7.91 7.87
N SER A 117 2.24 8.65 7.27
CA SER A 117 3.47 9.10 7.93
C SER A 117 3.16 9.94 9.17
N TRP A 118 2.28 10.93 9.00
CA TRP A 118 1.84 11.77 10.11
C TRP A 118 1.19 10.96 11.24
N LEU A 119 0.31 10.00 10.89
CA LEU A 119 -0.34 9.13 11.87
C LEU A 119 0.67 8.22 12.61
N LEU A 120 1.65 7.68 11.88
CA LEU A 120 2.70 6.87 12.50
C LEU A 120 3.53 7.69 13.49
N ASP A 121 3.87 8.93 13.15
CA ASP A 121 4.59 9.83 14.03
C ASP A 121 3.76 10.20 15.28
N ASP A 122 2.48 10.57 15.10
CA ASP A 122 1.57 10.94 16.19
C ASP A 122 1.33 9.79 17.18
N TYR A 123 1.29 8.56 16.66
CA TYR A 123 1.11 7.36 17.48
C TYR A 123 2.41 6.60 17.80
N ASN A 124 3.58 7.26 17.72
CA ASN A 124 4.89 6.71 18.07
C ASN A 124 5.20 5.36 17.38
N GLY A 125 4.87 5.23 16.11
CA GLY A 125 5.09 4.03 15.30
C GLY A 125 4.08 2.90 15.54
N ASN A 126 3.02 3.12 16.30
CA ASN A 126 1.98 2.12 16.50
C ASN A 126 1.10 1.99 15.25
N VAL A 127 1.38 0.98 14.43
CA VAL A 127 0.70 0.74 13.16
C VAL A 127 -0.82 0.54 13.35
N SER A 128 -1.25 -0.18 14.39
CA SER A 128 -2.70 -0.41 14.61
C SER A 128 -3.44 0.89 14.92
N LEU A 129 -2.84 1.80 15.69
CA LEU A 129 -3.43 3.11 15.96
C LEU A 129 -3.39 4.02 14.74
N ALA A 130 -2.32 3.98 13.94
CA ALA A 130 -2.21 4.72 12.69
C ALA A 130 -3.28 4.28 11.69
N LEU A 131 -3.50 2.97 11.53
CA LEU A 131 -4.56 2.42 10.68
C LEU A 131 -5.96 2.77 11.20
N ALA A 132 -6.18 2.73 12.52
CA ALA A 132 -7.42 3.20 13.12
C ALA A 132 -7.66 4.69 12.85
N GLY A 133 -6.62 5.51 12.95
CA GLY A 133 -6.66 6.94 12.62
C GLY A 133 -6.96 7.19 11.14
N TYR A 134 -6.38 6.37 10.26
CA TYR A 134 -6.62 6.45 8.82
C TYR A 134 -8.08 6.16 8.47
N ASN A 135 -8.63 5.07 9.00
CA ASN A 135 -9.99 4.61 8.70
C ASN A 135 -11.09 5.37 9.47
N ALA A 136 -10.95 5.49 10.80
CA ALA A 136 -11.99 6.07 11.67
C ALA A 136 -11.74 7.54 12.04
N GLY A 137 -10.56 8.07 11.70
CA GLY A 137 -10.12 9.42 12.07
C GLY A 137 -9.56 9.51 13.49
N CYS A 138 -8.63 10.45 13.69
CA CYS A 138 -7.95 10.68 14.98
C CYS A 138 -8.90 11.00 16.12
N GLY A 139 -10.01 11.69 15.83
CA GLY A 139 -11.03 12.00 16.84
C GLY A 139 -11.66 10.76 17.46
N ALA A 140 -11.86 9.69 16.69
CA ALA A 140 -12.37 8.42 17.20
C ALA A 140 -11.29 7.72 18.07
N VAL A 141 -10.05 7.66 17.59
CA VAL A 141 -8.93 7.07 18.36
C VAL A 141 -8.74 7.79 19.70
N GLN A 142 -8.76 9.12 19.69
CA GLN A 142 -8.67 9.94 20.91
C GLN A 142 -9.83 9.69 21.87
N LYS A 143 -11.07 9.66 21.35
CA LYS A 143 -12.29 9.43 22.15
C LYS A 143 -12.24 8.11 22.90
N TYR A 144 -11.71 7.04 22.26
CA TYR A 144 -11.66 5.71 22.86
C TYR A 144 -10.34 5.41 23.56
N GLY A 145 -9.35 6.28 23.44
CA GLY A 145 -8.02 6.06 24.00
C GLY A 145 -7.26 4.88 23.37
N GLY A 146 -7.60 4.54 22.13
CA GLY A 146 -7.09 3.38 21.41
C GLY A 146 -7.88 3.10 20.13
N VAL A 147 -7.76 1.87 19.63
CA VAL A 147 -8.55 1.43 18.47
C VAL A 147 -10.05 1.51 18.82
N PRO A 148 -10.85 2.29 18.06
CA PRO A 148 -12.29 2.36 18.32
C PRO A 148 -12.95 0.98 18.13
N PRO A 149 -13.92 0.61 18.97
CA PRO A 149 -14.61 -0.68 18.87
C PRO A 149 -15.68 -0.67 17.75
N TYR A 150 -15.30 -0.15 16.59
CA TYR A 150 -16.13 -0.18 15.38
C TYR A 150 -15.77 -1.43 14.58
N ASP A 151 -16.75 -2.24 14.25
CA ASP A 151 -16.53 -3.47 13.47
C ASP A 151 -15.79 -3.19 12.15
N GLU A 152 -16.12 -2.08 11.49
CA GLU A 152 -15.46 -1.65 10.26
C GLU A 152 -13.96 -1.41 10.49
N THR A 153 -13.61 -0.64 11.52
CA THR A 153 -12.20 -0.30 11.80
C THR A 153 -11.40 -1.53 12.25
N VAL A 154 -11.97 -2.38 13.08
CA VAL A 154 -11.32 -3.62 13.52
C VAL A 154 -11.09 -4.55 12.34
N ASN A 155 -12.09 -4.74 11.48
CA ASN A 155 -11.97 -5.56 10.27
C ASN A 155 -10.95 -4.98 9.27
N TYR A 156 -10.90 -3.65 9.14
CA TYR A 156 -9.92 -2.96 8.31
C TYR A 156 -8.49 -3.25 8.76
N ILE A 157 -8.20 -3.12 10.06
CA ILE A 157 -6.88 -3.41 10.63
C ILE A 157 -6.51 -4.89 10.42
N ASN A 158 -7.45 -5.81 10.68
CA ASN A 158 -7.22 -7.24 10.47
C ASN A 158 -6.92 -7.55 9.01
N LYS A 159 -7.69 -6.99 8.07
CA LYS A 159 -7.48 -7.15 6.63
C LYS A 159 -6.07 -6.71 6.21
N ILE A 160 -5.59 -5.57 6.73
CA ILE A 160 -4.24 -5.07 6.40
C ILE A 160 -3.16 -5.98 7.00
N ASN A 161 -3.34 -6.44 8.25
CA ASN A 161 -2.41 -7.37 8.86
C ASN A 161 -2.33 -8.70 8.07
N ASP A 162 -3.46 -9.24 7.63
CA ASP A 162 -3.50 -10.45 6.80
C ASP A 162 -2.75 -10.24 5.46
N ILE A 163 -2.88 -9.07 4.83
CA ILE A 163 -2.15 -8.72 3.60
C ILE A 163 -0.64 -8.65 3.86
N LEU A 164 -0.23 -8.05 4.98
CA LEU A 164 1.18 -7.93 5.36
C LEU A 164 1.80 -9.30 5.67
N ASP A 165 1.08 -10.17 6.39
CA ASP A 165 1.54 -11.52 6.72
C ASP A 165 1.69 -12.37 5.47
N LEU A 166 0.78 -12.28 4.50
CA LEU A 166 0.88 -12.94 3.21
C LEU A 166 2.08 -12.45 2.40
N SER A 167 2.44 -11.16 2.48
CA SER A 167 3.59 -10.60 1.79
C SER A 167 4.93 -11.13 2.33
N LEU A 168 4.99 -11.50 3.62
CA LEU A 168 6.18 -12.06 4.26
C LEU A 168 6.40 -13.56 3.92
N ILE A 169 5.36 -14.28 3.49
CA ILE A 169 5.45 -15.71 3.17
C ILE A 169 6.01 -15.95 1.74
N HIS A 170 6.06 -14.93 0.90
CA HIS A 170 6.48 -15.01 -0.51
C HIS A 170 7.93 -14.53 -0.75
N ILE A 171 8.77 -14.52 0.30
CA ILE A 171 10.21 -14.25 0.20
C ILE A 171 11.00 -15.55 0.10
#